data_0d4b5a3fe5e8d017f668b808b5caf5dc
#
_entry.id   0d4b5a3fe5e8d017f668b808b5caf5dc
#
_cell.length_a   1.000
_cell.length_b   1.000
_cell.length_c   1.000
_cell.angle_alpha   90.00
_cell.angle_beta   90.00
_cell.angle_gamma   90.00
#
_symmetry.space_group_name_H-M   'P 1'
#
loop_
_entity.id
_entity.type
_entity.pdbx_description
1 polymer ?
#
loop_
_entity_poly.entity_id
_entity_poly.type
_entity_poly.pdbx_seq_one_letter_code
_entity_poly.pdbx_strand_id
1 'polypeptide(L)'
;MKGCVKMENLVTSASSDKTLTTEYLRNANALLALLHGKSDSVCRFFDKEIIVDINQLDSLNSLILEKLSLHNVSTITTSIDVSLIDKRTLSYKAWEDFKKENFNAINSATKSIFIQWDFFAEFKNYKVPQRHTLNVRITSGLQPSDMFKVLLNGALDERDDFDLQCCTTVCKVDFINNALAEELLNVVQRWTELCESACSEKGHIRPFL
;
A
#
# COMPACT_ATOMS: atom_id res chain seq x y z
N MET A 1 -28.80 -70.34 -7.61
CA MET A 1 -27.99 -69.74 -6.51
C MET A 1 -27.43 -68.42 -7.01
N LYS A 2 -28.03 -67.31 -6.57
CA LYS A 2 -27.60 -65.95 -6.97
C LYS A 2 -26.81 -65.32 -5.83
N GLY A 3 -25.54 -65.05 -6.08
CA GLY A 3 -24.67 -64.33 -5.12
C GLY A 3 -24.96 -62.87 -5.17
N CYS A 4 -25.34 -62.32 -4.01
CA CYS A 4 -25.49 -60.90 -3.79
C CYS A 4 -24.09 -60.33 -3.46
N VAL A 5 -23.56 -59.48 -4.34
CA VAL A 5 -22.34 -58.72 -4.06
C VAL A 5 -22.75 -57.40 -3.39
N LYS A 6 -22.36 -57.23 -2.15
CA LYS A 6 -22.52 -55.98 -1.40
C LYS A 6 -21.69 -54.86 -2.02
N MET A 7 -22.34 -53.79 -2.39
CA MET A 7 -21.71 -52.48 -2.64
C MET A 7 -21.65 -51.73 -1.30
N GLU A 8 -20.55 -51.84 -0.61
CA GLU A 8 -20.16 -50.93 0.46
C GLU A 8 -18.67 -50.64 0.29
N ASN A 9 -18.33 -49.44 -0.12
CA ASN A 9 -17.08 -48.71 0.12
C ASN A 9 -16.79 -47.72 -1.04
N LEU A 10 -17.52 -46.61 -1.08
CA LEU A 10 -17.19 -45.50 -1.99
C LEU A 10 -17.57 -44.10 -1.45
N VAL A 11 -17.53 -43.91 -0.13
CA VAL A 11 -17.85 -42.56 0.45
C VAL A 11 -16.76 -42.00 1.38
N THR A 12 -15.59 -42.63 1.51
CA THR A 12 -14.56 -42.19 2.48
C THR A 12 -13.36 -41.47 1.87
N SER A 13 -13.29 -41.25 0.57
CA SER A 13 -12.09 -40.61 -0.04
C SER A 13 -12.18 -39.08 -0.24
N ALA A 14 -13.38 -38.49 -0.19
CA ALA A 14 -13.54 -37.05 -0.52
C ALA A 14 -13.29 -36.10 0.66
N SER A 15 -13.30 -36.57 1.90
CA SER A 15 -13.05 -35.70 3.08
C SER A 15 -11.57 -35.63 3.48
N SER A 16 -10.78 -36.63 3.13
CA SER A 16 -9.34 -36.67 3.47
C SER A 16 -8.53 -35.73 2.53
N ASP A 17 -8.91 -35.62 1.29
CA ASP A 17 -8.19 -34.76 0.32
C ASP A 17 -8.33 -33.27 0.63
N LYS A 18 -9.51 -32.83 1.10
CA LYS A 18 -9.72 -31.41 1.47
C LYS A 18 -8.93 -31.01 2.72
N THR A 19 -8.83 -31.89 3.69
CA THR A 19 -8.04 -31.66 4.92
C THR A 19 -6.54 -31.64 4.63
N LEU A 20 -6.06 -32.57 3.81
CA LEU A 20 -4.66 -32.60 3.37
C LEU A 20 -4.29 -31.35 2.57
N THR A 21 -5.14 -30.89 1.65
CA THR A 21 -4.89 -29.65 0.86
C THR A 21 -4.84 -28.42 1.76
N THR A 22 -5.70 -28.32 2.76
CA THR A 22 -5.72 -27.20 3.71
C THR A 22 -4.48 -27.20 4.61
N GLU A 23 -4.03 -28.36 5.04
CA GLU A 23 -2.83 -28.51 5.87
C GLU A 23 -1.55 -28.23 5.07
N TYR A 24 -1.46 -28.67 3.81
CA TYR A 24 -0.36 -28.30 2.91
C TYR A 24 -0.30 -26.81 2.65
N LEU A 25 -1.42 -26.15 2.41
CA LEU A 25 -1.48 -24.69 2.25
C LEU A 25 -1.07 -23.95 3.53
N ARG A 26 -1.49 -24.44 4.68
CA ARG A 26 -1.12 -23.86 5.98
C ARG A 26 0.37 -24.00 6.24
N ASN A 27 0.94 -25.18 5.97
CA ASN A 27 2.36 -25.45 6.12
C ASN A 27 3.19 -24.67 5.08
N ALA A 28 2.71 -24.56 3.84
CA ALA A 28 3.36 -23.74 2.81
C ALA A 28 3.38 -22.26 3.20
N ASN A 29 2.28 -21.72 3.72
CA ASN A 29 2.21 -20.35 4.21
C ASN A 29 3.11 -20.12 5.44
N ALA A 30 3.18 -21.07 6.37
CA ALA A 30 4.09 -20.99 7.51
C ALA A 30 5.56 -21.06 7.07
N LEU A 31 5.88 -21.93 6.10
CA LEU A 31 7.21 -22.03 5.52
C LEU A 31 7.58 -20.74 4.75
N LEU A 32 6.66 -20.17 3.98
CA LEU A 32 6.86 -18.89 3.30
C LEU A 32 7.12 -17.77 4.31
N ALA A 33 6.37 -17.70 5.41
CA ALA A 33 6.58 -16.73 6.47
C ALA A 33 7.95 -16.89 7.16
N LEU A 34 8.45 -18.12 7.32
CA LEU A 34 9.79 -18.40 7.85
C LEU A 34 10.90 -18.06 6.85
N LEU A 35 10.67 -18.30 5.56
CA LEU A 35 11.64 -18.03 4.50
C LEU A 35 11.75 -16.54 4.13
N HIS A 36 10.65 -15.80 4.26
CA HIS A 36 10.63 -14.35 3.97
C HIS A 36 11.29 -13.50 5.05
N GLY A 37 11.64 -14.09 6.21
CA GLY A 37 12.25 -13.34 7.30
C GLY A 37 11.34 -12.25 7.88
N LYS A 38 11.84 -11.55 8.90
CA LYS A 38 11.23 -10.32 9.38
C LYS A 38 11.66 -9.18 8.46
N SER A 39 10.72 -8.53 7.78
CA SER A 39 11.03 -7.33 7.02
C SER A 39 11.39 -6.20 7.98
N ASP A 40 12.46 -5.48 7.67
CA ASP A 40 12.73 -4.19 8.29
C ASP A 40 11.82 -3.14 7.65
N SER A 41 11.66 -2.00 8.29
CA SER A 41 10.89 -0.90 7.72
C SER A 41 11.62 0.42 7.88
N VAL A 42 11.48 1.29 6.89
CA VAL A 42 11.95 2.67 6.94
C VAL A 42 10.82 3.59 6.55
N CYS A 43 10.70 4.70 7.26
CA CYS A 43 9.70 5.73 7.00
C CYS A 43 10.41 7.06 6.73
N ARG A 44 9.94 7.81 5.73
CA ARG A 44 10.41 9.16 5.43
C ARG A 44 9.23 10.10 5.35
N PHE A 45 9.35 11.24 6.02
CA PHE A 45 8.35 12.28 6.11
C PHE A 45 8.75 13.44 5.21
N PHE A 46 7.77 14.04 4.55
CA PHE A 46 7.99 15.17 3.67
C PHE A 46 7.09 16.33 4.11
N ASP A 47 7.71 17.44 4.51
CA ASP A 47 7.01 18.61 5.08
C ASP A 47 6.46 19.55 4.00
N LYS A 48 6.85 19.34 2.74
CA LYS A 48 6.38 20.16 1.63
C LYS A 48 4.90 19.91 1.40
N GLU A 49 4.07 20.94 1.58
CA GLU A 49 2.68 20.93 1.15
C GLU A 49 2.62 20.89 -0.38
N ILE A 50 2.03 19.86 -0.94
CA ILE A 50 1.94 19.65 -2.38
C ILE A 50 0.48 19.65 -2.84
N ILE A 51 0.25 20.19 -4.03
CA ILE A 51 -1.01 20.02 -4.77
C ILE A 51 -0.79 18.83 -5.69
N VAL A 52 -1.71 17.87 -5.65
CA VAL A 52 -1.60 16.66 -6.45
C VAL A 52 -2.89 16.42 -7.21
N ASP A 53 -2.76 16.21 -8.50
CA ASP A 53 -3.84 15.78 -9.40
C ASP A 53 -3.63 14.34 -9.87
N ILE A 54 -4.58 13.82 -10.64
CA ILE A 54 -4.53 12.44 -11.16
C ILE A 54 -3.29 12.21 -12.06
N ASN A 55 -2.84 13.22 -12.81
CA ASN A 55 -1.68 13.11 -13.70
C ASN A 55 -0.39 13.03 -12.92
N GLN A 56 -0.29 13.77 -11.81
CA GLN A 56 0.86 13.72 -10.91
C GLN A 56 0.93 12.38 -10.19
N LEU A 57 -0.22 11.82 -9.77
CA LEU A 57 -0.27 10.48 -9.21
C LEU A 57 0.10 9.40 -10.23
N ASP A 58 -0.35 9.54 -11.48
CA ASP A 58 0.02 8.64 -12.58
C ASP A 58 1.52 8.73 -12.89
N SER A 59 2.09 9.93 -12.81
CA SER A 59 3.54 10.14 -12.91
C SER A 59 4.30 9.41 -11.79
N LEU A 60 3.83 9.51 -10.53
CA LEU A 60 4.43 8.78 -9.42
C LEU A 60 4.38 7.28 -9.66
N ASN A 61 3.20 6.76 -10.03
CA ASN A 61 3.05 5.33 -10.30
C ASN A 61 4.00 4.87 -11.42
N SER A 62 4.11 5.65 -12.50
CA SER A 62 5.01 5.35 -13.62
C SER A 62 6.47 5.32 -13.19
N LEU A 63 6.92 6.30 -12.39
CA LEU A 63 8.28 6.35 -11.86
C LEU A 63 8.61 5.15 -10.96
N ILE A 64 7.65 4.73 -10.11
CA ILE A 64 7.83 3.56 -9.26
C ILE A 64 7.91 2.29 -10.10
N LEU A 65 7.00 2.10 -11.07
CA LEU A 65 7.02 0.93 -11.95
C LEU A 65 8.29 0.88 -12.81
N GLU A 66 8.72 2.02 -13.36
CA GLU A 66 10.00 2.13 -14.10
C GLU A 66 11.16 1.73 -13.19
N LYS A 67 11.21 2.24 -11.96
CA LYS A 67 12.27 1.88 -11.01
C LYS A 67 12.26 0.40 -10.68
N LEU A 68 11.10 -0.19 -10.44
CA LEU A 68 10.97 -1.62 -10.16
C LEU A 68 11.35 -2.49 -11.36
N SER A 69 11.13 -2.01 -12.60
CA SER A 69 11.53 -2.73 -13.81
C SER A 69 13.04 -2.90 -13.96
N LEU A 70 13.84 -2.06 -13.31
CA LEU A 70 15.31 -2.17 -13.29
C LEU A 70 15.81 -3.29 -12.35
N HIS A 71 14.93 -3.80 -11.50
CA HIS A 71 15.20 -4.90 -10.59
C HIS A 71 14.48 -6.17 -11.06
N ASN A 72 14.93 -7.33 -10.60
CA ASN A 72 14.28 -8.59 -10.94
C ASN A 72 13.00 -8.79 -10.10
N VAL A 73 11.92 -8.07 -10.48
CA VAL A 73 10.63 -8.11 -9.82
C VAL A 73 9.68 -9.01 -10.58
N SER A 74 9.14 -10.01 -9.90
CA SER A 74 8.29 -11.04 -10.52
C SER A 74 6.80 -10.69 -10.54
N THR A 75 6.32 -9.95 -9.54
CA THR A 75 4.90 -9.61 -9.39
C THR A 75 4.78 -8.26 -8.71
N ILE A 76 3.92 -7.39 -9.25
CA ILE A 76 3.60 -6.09 -8.67
C ILE A 76 2.07 -5.98 -8.59
N THR A 77 1.56 -5.62 -7.43
CA THR A 77 0.15 -5.26 -7.22
C THR A 77 0.07 -3.86 -6.62
N THR A 78 -0.87 -3.06 -7.11
CA THR A 78 -1.08 -1.70 -6.61
C THR A 78 -2.49 -1.58 -6.09
N SER A 79 -2.65 -0.98 -4.90
CA SER A 79 -3.95 -0.62 -4.34
C SER A 79 -3.96 0.84 -3.93
N ILE A 80 -5.12 1.49 -4.06
CA ILE A 80 -5.30 2.90 -3.76
C ILE A 80 -6.54 3.08 -2.88
N ASP A 81 -6.39 3.79 -1.77
CA ASP A 81 -7.48 4.20 -0.90
C ASP A 81 -7.58 5.73 -0.89
N VAL A 82 -8.74 6.24 -1.27
CA VAL A 82 -9.06 7.68 -1.25
C VAL A 82 -10.04 7.93 -0.10
N SER A 83 -9.58 8.62 0.94
CA SER A 83 -10.42 9.02 2.06
C SER A 83 -10.98 10.41 1.82
N LEU A 84 -12.29 10.55 1.98
CA LEU A 84 -13.03 11.78 1.79
C LEU A 84 -13.30 12.51 3.12
N ILE A 85 -13.59 13.80 3.06
CA ILE A 85 -13.90 14.61 4.25
C ILE A 85 -15.18 14.13 4.93
N ASP A 86 -16.15 13.60 4.20
CA ASP A 86 -17.40 13.04 4.70
C ASP A 86 -17.24 11.64 5.36
N LYS A 87 -16.01 11.19 5.60
CA LYS A 87 -15.64 9.93 6.24
C LYS A 87 -15.85 8.67 5.37
N ARG A 88 -16.18 8.80 4.10
CA ARG A 88 -16.17 7.69 3.15
C ARG A 88 -14.73 7.39 2.71
N THR A 89 -14.46 6.13 2.43
CA THR A 89 -13.20 5.70 1.79
C THR A 89 -13.55 4.91 0.54
N LEU A 90 -12.94 5.30 -0.56
CA LEU A 90 -13.04 4.62 -1.85
C LEU A 90 -11.78 3.79 -2.04
N SER A 91 -11.93 2.49 -2.28
CA SER A 91 -10.80 1.55 -2.40
C SER A 91 -10.75 0.95 -3.79
N TYR A 92 -9.59 1.05 -4.42
CA TYR A 92 -9.32 0.53 -5.76
C TYR A 92 -8.22 -0.51 -5.67
N LYS A 93 -8.46 -1.70 -6.23
CA LYS A 93 -7.52 -2.84 -6.21
C LYS A 93 -6.58 -2.84 -7.43
N ALA A 94 -6.78 -1.90 -8.35
CA ALA A 94 -5.96 -1.75 -9.53
C ALA A 94 -5.85 -0.28 -9.90
N TRP A 95 -4.69 0.11 -10.43
CA TRP A 95 -4.42 1.48 -10.88
C TRP A 95 -5.39 1.94 -11.96
N GLU A 96 -5.71 1.05 -12.90
CA GLU A 96 -6.61 1.34 -14.02
C GLU A 96 -8.06 1.63 -13.57
N ASP A 97 -8.51 1.01 -12.48
CA ASP A 97 -9.85 1.27 -11.93
C ASP A 97 -9.88 2.64 -11.25
N PHE A 98 -8.83 3.00 -10.54
CA PHE A 98 -8.66 4.34 -9.96
C PHE A 98 -8.65 5.43 -11.05
N LYS A 99 -7.94 5.25 -12.15
CA LYS A 99 -7.89 6.22 -13.26
C LYS A 99 -9.22 6.43 -13.97
N LYS A 100 -10.10 5.44 -13.99
CA LYS A 100 -11.42 5.53 -14.63
C LYS A 100 -12.46 6.23 -13.76
N GLU A 101 -12.15 6.46 -12.47
CA GLU A 101 -13.10 7.08 -11.56
C GLU A 101 -13.37 8.54 -11.95
N ASN A 102 -14.64 8.90 -11.89
CA ASN A 102 -15.07 10.28 -12.12
C ASN A 102 -15.12 11.05 -10.79
N PHE A 103 -13.98 11.54 -10.33
CA PHE A 103 -13.87 12.29 -9.09
C PHE A 103 -14.73 13.57 -9.08
N ASN A 104 -15.02 14.16 -10.27
CA ASN A 104 -15.92 15.32 -10.35
C ASN A 104 -17.38 15.00 -10.01
N ALA A 105 -17.79 13.72 -10.05
CA ALA A 105 -19.10 13.30 -9.62
C ALA A 105 -19.20 13.08 -8.10
N ILE A 106 -18.08 13.13 -7.40
CA ILE A 106 -18.01 12.93 -5.95
C ILE A 106 -18.22 14.26 -5.25
N ASN A 107 -19.39 14.44 -4.61
CA ASN A 107 -19.71 15.65 -3.84
C ASN A 107 -19.00 15.71 -2.47
N SER A 108 -17.71 15.43 -2.44
CA SER A 108 -16.90 15.50 -1.22
C SER A 108 -15.45 15.69 -1.59
N ALA A 109 -14.75 16.57 -0.88
CA ALA A 109 -13.33 16.77 -1.12
C ALA A 109 -12.50 15.60 -0.56
N THR A 110 -11.37 15.34 -1.19
CA THR A 110 -10.41 14.34 -0.75
C THR A 110 -9.68 14.82 0.49
N LYS A 111 -9.65 13.99 1.52
CA LYS A 111 -8.89 14.20 2.76
C LYS A 111 -7.48 13.65 2.64
N SER A 112 -7.34 12.42 2.15
CA SER A 112 -6.05 11.75 1.96
C SER A 112 -6.13 10.69 0.88
N ILE A 113 -4.99 10.42 0.29
CA ILE A 113 -4.77 9.32 -0.66
C ILE A 113 -3.69 8.42 -0.06
N PHE A 114 -3.97 7.13 -0.03
CA PHE A 114 -3.00 6.11 0.36
C PHE A 114 -2.79 5.17 -0.82
N ILE A 115 -1.53 5.00 -1.23
CA ILE A 115 -1.15 4.14 -2.34
C ILE A 115 -0.17 3.11 -1.81
N GLN A 116 -0.45 1.84 -2.12
CA GLN A 116 0.41 0.73 -1.76
C GLN A 116 0.84 -0.04 -3.01
N TRP A 117 2.14 -0.25 -3.16
CA TRP A 117 2.72 -1.18 -4.11
C TRP A 117 3.28 -2.36 -3.33
N ASP A 118 2.76 -3.54 -3.63
CA ASP A 118 3.21 -4.82 -3.09
C ASP A 118 3.93 -5.58 -4.19
N PHE A 119 5.15 -6.00 -3.97
CA PHE A 119 5.93 -6.67 -5.01
C PHE A 119 6.91 -7.69 -4.46
N PHE A 120 7.27 -8.63 -5.30
CA PHE A 120 8.25 -9.66 -5.01
C PHE A 120 9.50 -9.43 -5.86
N ALA A 121 10.65 -9.29 -5.20
CA ALA A 121 11.95 -9.09 -5.84
C ALA A 121 12.89 -10.26 -5.56
N GLU A 122 13.64 -10.67 -6.57
CA GLU A 122 14.64 -11.72 -6.48
C GLU A 122 16.02 -11.12 -6.20
N PHE A 123 16.70 -11.68 -5.21
CA PHE A 123 18.08 -11.28 -4.87
C PHE A 123 18.97 -12.52 -4.85
N LYS A 124 20.22 -12.36 -5.29
CA LYS A 124 21.21 -13.45 -5.41
C LYS A 124 21.43 -14.23 -4.10
N ASN A 125 21.22 -13.58 -2.97
CA ASN A 125 21.46 -14.18 -1.65
C ASN A 125 20.24 -14.94 -1.08
N TYR A 126 19.09 -14.88 -1.75
CA TYR A 126 17.86 -15.53 -1.31
C TYR A 126 17.41 -16.56 -2.34
N LYS A 127 16.95 -17.72 -1.85
CA LYS A 127 16.48 -18.83 -2.71
C LYS A 127 15.06 -18.60 -3.26
N VAL A 128 14.31 -17.68 -2.68
CA VAL A 128 12.92 -17.35 -3.04
C VAL A 128 12.77 -15.85 -3.17
N PRO A 129 11.87 -15.39 -4.05
CA PRO A 129 11.55 -13.98 -4.17
C PRO A 129 11.11 -13.38 -2.81
N GLN A 130 11.57 -12.20 -2.50
CA GLN A 130 11.30 -11.53 -1.21
C GLN A 130 10.21 -10.48 -1.40
N ARG A 131 9.24 -10.48 -0.50
CA ARG A 131 8.16 -9.50 -0.50
C ARG A 131 8.65 -8.16 0.03
N HIS A 132 8.30 -7.10 -0.69
CA HIS A 132 8.51 -5.71 -0.31
C HIS A 132 7.20 -4.97 -0.45
N THR A 133 7.01 -3.95 0.37
CA THR A 133 5.83 -3.09 0.30
C THR A 133 6.27 -1.64 0.34
N LEU A 134 5.85 -0.86 -0.64
CA LEU A 134 5.99 0.59 -0.64
C LEU A 134 4.63 1.22 -0.37
N ASN A 135 4.54 2.06 0.63
CA ASN A 135 3.34 2.79 1.01
C ASN A 135 3.61 4.30 0.90
N VAL A 136 2.75 5.00 0.20
CA VAL A 136 2.78 6.47 0.12
C VAL A 136 1.43 7.01 0.56
N ARG A 137 1.42 7.87 1.58
CA ARG A 137 0.24 8.59 2.03
C ARG A 137 0.42 10.07 1.77
N ILE A 138 -0.57 10.67 1.12
CA ILE A 138 -0.64 12.10 0.84
C ILE A 138 -1.89 12.63 1.53
N THR A 139 -1.76 13.72 2.30
CA THR A 139 -2.88 14.34 3.02
C THR A 139 -3.03 15.79 2.61
N SER A 140 -4.26 16.28 2.56
CA SER A 140 -4.60 17.68 2.20
C SER A 140 -4.30 18.69 3.30
N GLY A 141 -3.36 18.38 4.21
CA GLY A 141 -3.06 19.17 5.39
C GLY A 141 -3.90 18.79 6.61
N LEU A 142 -3.45 19.21 7.78
CA LEU A 142 -4.17 19.01 9.03
C LEU A 142 -5.36 19.95 9.10
N GLN A 143 -6.54 19.37 9.24
CA GLN A 143 -7.71 20.19 9.65
C GLN A 143 -7.53 20.63 11.11
N PRO A 144 -7.92 21.87 11.47
CA PRO A 144 -7.86 22.34 12.86
C PRO A 144 -8.54 21.39 13.86
N SER A 145 -9.61 20.71 13.43
CA SER A 145 -10.31 19.68 14.21
C SER A 145 -9.45 18.44 14.51
N ASP A 146 -8.53 18.08 13.62
CA ASP A 146 -7.67 16.92 13.81
C ASP A 146 -6.47 17.29 14.71
N MET A 147 -5.96 18.52 14.61
CA MET A 147 -4.99 19.06 15.57
C MET A 147 -5.54 19.08 17.01
N PHE A 148 -6.79 19.50 17.21
CA PHE A 148 -7.43 19.48 18.52
C PHE A 148 -7.55 18.06 19.09
N LYS A 149 -7.88 17.06 18.26
CA LYS A 149 -7.96 15.66 18.71
C LYS A 149 -6.60 15.12 19.15
N VAL A 150 -5.53 15.44 18.41
CA VAL A 150 -4.16 15.05 18.77
C VAL A 150 -3.74 15.69 20.09
N LEU A 151 -4.03 16.97 20.29
CA LEU A 151 -3.71 17.70 21.53
C LEU A 151 -4.54 17.22 22.74
N LEU A 152 -5.82 16.85 22.54
CA LEU A 152 -6.71 16.42 23.62
C LEU A 152 -6.50 14.96 24.02
N ASN A 153 -6.08 14.10 23.12
CA ASN A 153 -5.89 12.67 23.41
C ASN A 153 -4.61 12.36 24.20
N GLY A 154 -3.75 13.34 24.46
CA GLY A 154 -2.66 13.26 25.44
C GLY A 154 -1.59 12.16 25.17
N ALA A 155 -1.67 11.49 24.06
CA ALA A 155 -0.73 10.45 23.66
C ALA A 155 0.55 11.04 23.07
N LEU A 156 1.21 11.91 23.84
CA LEU A 156 2.49 12.53 23.47
C LEU A 156 3.70 11.55 23.56
N ASP A 157 3.48 10.32 23.98
CA ASP A 157 4.54 9.31 24.09
C ASP A 157 4.85 8.61 22.74
N GLU A 158 4.01 8.80 21.72
CA GLU A 158 4.25 8.24 20.37
C GLU A 158 4.59 9.37 19.39
N ARG A 159 5.83 9.87 19.45
CA ARG A 159 6.36 10.87 18.49
C ARG A 159 6.11 10.46 17.04
N ASP A 160 6.23 9.18 16.74
CA ASP A 160 6.05 8.62 15.41
C ASP A 160 4.61 8.80 14.89
N ASP A 161 3.60 8.69 15.76
CA ASP A 161 2.19 8.90 15.40
C ASP A 161 1.84 10.37 15.20
N PHE A 162 2.49 11.28 15.91
CA PHE A 162 2.31 12.72 15.75
C PHE A 162 2.90 13.20 14.42
N ASP A 163 4.13 12.80 14.11
CA ASP A 163 4.80 13.12 12.84
C ASP A 163 4.02 12.53 11.66
N LEU A 164 3.49 11.30 11.79
CA LEU A 164 2.59 10.68 10.82
C LEU A 164 1.32 11.48 10.56
N GLN A 165 0.81 12.22 11.52
CA GLN A 165 -0.41 13.02 11.39
C GLN A 165 -0.14 14.44 10.90
N CYS A 166 1.05 14.98 11.17
CA CYS A 166 1.41 16.36 10.85
C CYS A 166 2.01 16.52 9.44
N CYS A 167 2.67 15.49 8.90
CA CYS A 167 3.28 15.57 7.59
C CYS A 167 2.25 15.39 6.46
N THR A 168 2.38 16.20 5.41
CA THR A 168 1.51 16.15 4.24
C THR A 168 1.75 14.93 3.37
N THR A 169 2.99 14.45 3.29
CA THR A 169 3.35 13.24 2.57
C THR A 169 4.23 12.34 3.43
N VAL A 170 3.87 11.07 3.51
CA VAL A 170 4.61 10.04 4.23
C VAL A 170 4.88 8.87 3.30
N CYS A 171 6.13 8.42 3.26
CA CYS A 171 6.55 7.26 2.50
C CYS A 171 7.13 6.22 3.44
N LYS A 172 6.58 5.00 3.44
CA LYS A 172 7.08 3.86 4.21
C LYS A 172 7.41 2.70 3.28
N VAL A 173 8.58 2.11 3.47
CA VAL A 173 9.00 0.90 2.77
C VAL A 173 9.24 -0.21 3.78
N ASP A 174 8.54 -1.33 3.62
CA ASP A 174 8.87 -2.58 4.30
C ASP A 174 9.74 -3.41 3.36
N PHE A 175 10.94 -3.79 3.82
CA PHE A 175 11.99 -4.31 2.95
C PHE A 175 12.85 -5.41 3.60
N ILE A 176 13.51 -6.16 2.75
CA ILE A 176 14.61 -7.07 3.10
C ILE A 176 15.93 -6.54 2.51
N ASN A 177 15.85 -5.79 1.41
CA ASN A 177 17.02 -5.15 0.78
C ASN A 177 16.96 -3.63 0.99
N ASN A 178 17.86 -3.11 1.81
CA ASN A 178 17.93 -1.68 2.14
C ASN A 178 18.27 -0.80 0.93
N ALA A 179 19.09 -1.27 -0.01
CA ALA A 179 19.46 -0.46 -1.18
C ALA A 179 18.22 -0.17 -2.06
N LEU A 180 17.38 -1.17 -2.30
CA LEU A 180 16.12 -0.99 -3.04
C LEU A 180 15.16 -0.06 -2.29
N ALA A 181 15.08 -0.19 -0.95
CA ALA A 181 14.24 0.68 -0.13
C ALA A 181 14.66 2.16 -0.26
N GLU A 182 15.95 2.45 -0.13
CA GLU A 182 16.47 3.81 -0.29
C GLU A 182 16.26 4.36 -1.71
N GLU A 183 16.38 3.53 -2.73
CA GLU A 183 16.11 3.94 -4.11
C GLU A 183 14.64 4.34 -4.29
N LEU A 184 13.69 3.59 -3.73
CA LEU A 184 12.26 3.89 -3.79
C LEU A 184 11.92 5.16 -3.01
N LEU A 185 12.48 5.33 -1.80
CA LEU A 185 12.33 6.57 -1.02
C LEU A 185 12.83 7.79 -1.79
N ASN A 186 13.96 7.67 -2.48
CA ASN A 186 14.52 8.76 -3.28
C ASN A 186 13.66 9.07 -4.53
N VAL A 187 12.98 8.08 -5.12
CA VAL A 187 12.01 8.32 -6.20
C VAL A 187 10.85 9.17 -5.69
N VAL A 188 10.26 8.79 -4.54
CA VAL A 188 9.15 9.53 -3.93
C VAL A 188 9.59 10.94 -3.55
N GLN A 189 10.79 11.10 -2.97
CA GLN A 189 11.35 12.41 -2.62
C GLN A 189 11.44 13.34 -3.83
N ARG A 190 12.07 12.87 -4.91
CA ARG A 190 12.21 13.67 -6.14
C ARG A 190 10.86 14.05 -6.74
N TRP A 191 9.91 13.12 -6.74
CA TRP A 191 8.56 13.39 -7.18
C TRP A 191 7.90 14.47 -6.32
N THR A 192 7.99 14.39 -4.99
CA THR A 192 7.46 15.40 -4.06
C THR A 192 8.10 16.77 -4.31
N GLU A 193 9.41 16.83 -4.58
CA GLU A 193 10.12 18.06 -4.89
C GLU A 193 9.63 18.72 -6.19
N LEU A 194 9.24 17.92 -7.20
CA LEU A 194 8.74 18.37 -8.50
C LEU A 194 7.25 18.78 -8.46
N CYS A 195 6.47 18.31 -7.50
CA CYS A 195 5.09 18.74 -7.35
C CYS A 195 4.98 20.23 -7.02
N GLU A 196 3.90 20.87 -7.44
CA GLU A 196 3.60 22.26 -7.09
C GLU A 196 3.40 22.41 -5.58
N SER A 197 3.91 23.49 -5.01
CA SER A 197 3.70 23.81 -3.60
C SER A 197 2.37 24.51 -3.41
N ALA A 198 1.58 24.07 -2.43
CA ALA A 198 0.32 24.72 -2.04
C ALA A 198 0.53 26.16 -1.53
N CYS A 199 1.73 26.49 -1.02
CA CYS A 199 2.06 27.82 -0.49
C CYS A 199 2.34 28.88 -1.57
N SER A 200 2.40 28.56 -2.87
CA SER A 200 2.77 29.51 -3.92
C SER A 200 1.62 30.44 -4.36
N GLU A 201 0.38 30.16 -4.03
CA GLU A 201 -0.77 31.03 -4.33
C GLU A 201 -1.47 31.53 -3.08
N LYS A 202 -1.19 32.76 -2.71
CA LYS A 202 -2.02 33.51 -1.77
C LYS A 202 -3.46 33.60 -2.33
N GLY A 203 -4.38 32.80 -1.83
CA GLY A 203 -5.78 33.12 -1.89
C GLY A 203 -6.75 32.20 -2.61
N HIS A 204 -6.38 31.06 -3.16
CA HIS A 204 -7.36 30.10 -3.68
C HIS A 204 -7.02 28.68 -3.22
N ILE A 205 -7.81 28.20 -2.27
CA ILE A 205 -7.85 26.77 -1.93
C ILE A 205 -8.45 26.06 -3.15
N ARG A 206 -7.61 25.50 -4.00
CA ARG A 206 -8.09 24.58 -5.04
C ARG A 206 -8.46 23.26 -4.37
N PRO A 207 -9.64 22.70 -4.63
CA PRO A 207 -9.98 21.39 -4.10
C PRO A 207 -8.96 20.37 -4.62
N PHE A 208 -8.43 19.62 -3.69
CA PHE A 208 -7.64 18.44 -3.93
C PHE A 208 -8.54 17.40 -4.61
N LEU A 209 -8.33 17.05 -5.90
CA LEU A 209 -9.12 16.15 -6.74
C LEU A 209 -10.62 16.32 -6.68
#